data_55eee0e6a346e4a42030e868e860321e
#
_entry.id   55eee0e6a346e4a42030e868e860321e
#
_cell.length_a   1.000
_cell.length_b   1.000
_cell.length_c   1.000
_cell.angle_alpha   90.00
_cell.angle_beta   90.00
_cell.angle_gamma   90.00
#
_symmetry.space_group_name_H-M   'P 1'
#
loop_
_entity.id
_entity.type
_entity.pdbx_description
1 polymer ?
#
loop_
_entity_poly.entity_id
_entity_poly.type
_entity_poly.pdbx_seq_one_letter_code
_entity_poly.pdbx_strand_id
1 'polypeptide(L)'
;MVLNNLNCEKFLLLLALSMHAYSLEEGTRLVKAARHAIELYITTKEFRPEAVESTIREFNQKHGVFVTIYHYPTKTLRGCIGFPEGVGEIKKLVVEAAIAAATDDPRFVPVSHLEFEHSVLEVSILSKLERINGNAEQIKKQVKVGRDGLVIEYGYHKGLLLPIVPVEERWSAPRFLDEVCIKAGLPAHTWMHGTASLYRFSSQVFREVEPRGRVEEVNLEEL
;
A
#
# COMPACT_ATOMS: atom_id res chain seq x y z
N MET A 1 11.02 42.57 -1.73
CA MET A 1 10.93 41.42 -0.79
C MET A 1 9.68 40.59 -1.10
N VAL A 2 9.59 40.02 -2.34
CA VAL A 2 8.41 39.26 -2.83
C VAL A 2 8.93 38.15 -3.79
N LEU A 3 9.88 37.33 -3.36
CA LEU A 3 10.47 36.30 -4.25
C LEU A 3 10.45 34.86 -3.67
N ASN A 4 9.79 34.62 -2.54
CA ASN A 4 9.84 33.28 -1.90
C ASN A 4 8.57 32.43 -2.00
N ASN A 5 7.43 32.95 -2.44
CA ASN A 5 6.19 32.14 -2.51
C ASN A 5 6.03 31.37 -3.83
N LEU A 6 6.57 31.85 -4.94
CA LEU A 6 6.49 31.15 -6.23
C LEU A 6 7.30 29.84 -6.30
N ASN A 7 8.37 29.72 -5.50
CA ASN A 7 9.18 28.50 -5.48
C ASN A 7 8.55 27.37 -4.63
N CYS A 8 7.78 27.72 -3.62
CA CYS A 8 7.11 26.72 -2.78
C CYS A 8 5.91 26.09 -3.50
N GLU A 9 5.10 26.89 -4.22
CA GLU A 9 3.99 26.36 -5.05
C GLU A 9 4.49 25.55 -6.24
N LYS A 10 5.55 25.98 -6.92
CA LYS A 10 6.19 25.17 -7.98
C LYS A 10 6.81 23.88 -7.46
N PHE A 11 7.36 23.89 -6.25
CA PHE A 11 7.92 22.70 -5.62
C PHE A 11 6.81 21.72 -5.18
N LEU A 12 5.69 22.23 -4.66
CA LEU A 12 4.50 21.45 -4.35
C LEU A 12 3.83 20.91 -5.64
N LEU A 13 3.79 21.71 -6.71
CA LEU A 13 3.27 21.27 -8.01
C LEU A 13 4.19 20.22 -8.68
N LEU A 14 5.51 20.30 -8.51
CA LEU A 14 6.47 19.31 -9.00
C LEU A 14 6.46 18.01 -8.18
N LEU A 15 6.15 18.06 -6.89
CA LEU A 15 5.91 16.87 -6.05
C LEU A 15 4.58 16.20 -6.40
N ALA A 16 3.55 16.96 -6.77
CA ALA A 16 2.28 16.43 -7.27
C ALA A 16 2.40 15.77 -8.66
N LEU A 17 3.45 16.10 -9.43
CA LEU A 17 3.70 15.53 -10.77
C LEU A 17 4.40 14.17 -10.77
N SER A 18 4.80 13.62 -9.63
CA SER A 18 5.51 12.31 -9.56
C SER A 18 4.61 11.10 -9.30
N MET A 19 3.37 11.29 -8.89
CA MET A 19 2.34 10.24 -8.80
C MET A 19 1.11 10.64 -9.62
N HIS A 20 0.56 9.71 -10.38
CA HIS A 20 -0.82 9.83 -10.83
C HIS A 20 -1.70 9.73 -9.58
N ALA A 21 -2.23 10.84 -9.11
CA ALA A 21 -3.16 10.86 -7.99
C ALA A 21 -4.51 10.33 -8.49
N TYR A 22 -4.96 9.22 -7.91
CA TYR A 22 -6.27 8.64 -8.22
C TYR A 22 -7.37 9.44 -7.52
N SER A 23 -8.42 9.76 -8.26
CA SER A 23 -9.62 10.36 -7.68
C SER A 23 -10.34 9.36 -6.78
N LEU A 24 -11.21 9.84 -5.89
CA LEU A 24 -12.05 8.98 -5.06
C LEU A 24 -12.94 8.05 -5.91
N GLU A 25 -13.38 8.51 -7.09
CA GLU A 25 -14.16 7.69 -8.04
C GLU A 25 -13.31 6.53 -8.57
N GLU A 26 -12.09 6.80 -9.01
CA GLU A 26 -11.15 5.76 -9.48
C GLU A 26 -10.80 4.78 -8.37
N GLY A 27 -10.49 5.27 -7.17
CA GLY A 27 -10.24 4.42 -6.00
C GLY A 27 -11.45 3.56 -5.63
N THR A 28 -12.66 4.13 -5.70
CA THR A 28 -13.91 3.38 -5.48
C THR A 28 -14.07 2.24 -6.48
N ARG A 29 -13.74 2.48 -7.74
CA ARG A 29 -13.83 1.44 -8.79
C ARG A 29 -12.81 0.31 -8.55
N LEU A 30 -11.60 0.63 -8.11
CA LEU A 30 -10.59 -0.37 -7.78
C LEU A 30 -11.00 -1.22 -6.56
N VAL A 31 -11.54 -0.61 -5.51
CA VAL A 31 -12.07 -1.34 -4.34
C VAL A 31 -13.24 -2.26 -4.73
N LYS A 32 -14.18 -1.77 -5.54
CA LYS A 32 -15.29 -2.59 -6.05
C LYS A 32 -14.83 -3.74 -6.94
N ALA A 33 -13.81 -3.52 -7.77
CA ALA A 33 -13.20 -4.58 -8.58
C ALA A 33 -12.53 -5.64 -7.71
N ALA A 34 -11.78 -5.24 -6.68
CA ALA A 34 -11.19 -6.16 -5.71
C ALA A 34 -12.28 -7.01 -5.02
N ARG A 35 -13.36 -6.39 -4.57
CA ARG A 35 -14.50 -7.11 -3.96
C ARG A 35 -15.12 -8.11 -4.93
N HIS A 36 -15.44 -7.67 -6.14
CA HIS A 36 -16.04 -8.53 -7.17
C HIS A 36 -15.13 -9.73 -7.50
N ALA A 37 -13.81 -9.52 -7.59
CA ALA A 37 -12.86 -10.61 -7.84
C ALA A 37 -12.92 -11.69 -6.75
N ILE A 38 -12.94 -11.28 -5.48
CA ILE A 38 -13.05 -12.22 -4.35
C ILE A 38 -14.42 -12.93 -4.36
N GLU A 39 -15.53 -12.20 -4.54
CA GLU A 39 -16.89 -12.78 -4.58
C GLU A 39 -17.02 -13.81 -5.71
N LEU A 40 -16.55 -13.47 -6.90
CA LEU A 40 -16.56 -14.37 -8.04
C LEU A 40 -15.77 -15.65 -7.75
N TYR A 41 -14.55 -15.50 -7.22
CA TYR A 41 -13.69 -16.64 -6.89
C TYR A 41 -14.30 -17.52 -5.78
N ILE A 42 -14.80 -16.92 -4.70
CA ILE A 42 -15.40 -17.68 -3.59
C ILE A 42 -16.62 -18.48 -4.07
N THR A 43 -17.43 -17.90 -4.98
CA THR A 43 -18.67 -18.52 -5.48
C THR A 43 -18.39 -19.61 -6.52
N THR A 44 -17.49 -19.33 -7.48
CA THR A 44 -17.28 -20.24 -8.61
C THR A 44 -16.10 -21.20 -8.40
N LYS A 45 -15.17 -20.86 -7.52
CA LYS A 45 -13.86 -21.52 -7.36
C LYS A 45 -12.99 -21.47 -8.62
N GLU A 46 -13.31 -20.57 -9.54
CA GLU A 46 -12.58 -20.39 -10.79
C GLU A 46 -11.88 -19.02 -10.80
N PHE A 47 -10.60 -19.02 -11.17
CA PHE A 47 -9.86 -17.80 -11.39
C PHE A 47 -10.21 -17.21 -12.76
N ARG A 48 -11.02 -16.15 -12.77
CA ARG A 48 -11.50 -15.46 -13.99
C ARG A 48 -11.17 -13.96 -13.94
N PRO A 49 -9.89 -13.59 -13.94
CA PRO A 49 -9.50 -12.20 -13.80
C PRO A 49 -10.06 -11.30 -14.90
N GLU A 50 -10.14 -11.78 -16.14
CA GLU A 50 -10.59 -11.01 -17.30
C GLU A 50 -12.01 -10.45 -17.14
N ALA A 51 -12.88 -11.18 -16.43
CA ALA A 51 -14.25 -10.76 -16.18
C ALA A 51 -14.28 -9.46 -15.35
N VAL A 52 -13.36 -9.32 -14.39
CA VAL A 52 -13.24 -8.15 -13.53
C VAL A 52 -12.38 -7.06 -14.16
N GLU A 53 -11.24 -7.41 -14.75
CA GLU A 53 -10.32 -6.48 -15.44
C GLU A 53 -11.04 -5.66 -16.52
N SER A 54 -12.03 -6.26 -17.20
CA SER A 54 -12.83 -5.57 -18.21
C SER A 54 -13.61 -4.37 -17.67
N THR A 55 -13.92 -4.35 -16.36
CA THR A 55 -14.65 -3.24 -15.70
C THR A 55 -13.75 -2.08 -15.30
N ILE A 56 -12.43 -2.31 -15.28
CA ILE A 56 -11.39 -1.34 -14.90
C ILE A 56 -10.25 -1.30 -15.94
N ARG A 57 -10.60 -1.53 -17.22
CA ARG A 57 -9.63 -1.66 -18.34
C ARG A 57 -8.75 -0.45 -18.58
N GLU A 58 -9.13 0.75 -18.13
CA GLU A 58 -8.36 1.99 -18.26
C GLU A 58 -7.18 2.08 -17.28
N PHE A 59 -7.17 1.27 -16.21
CA PHE A 59 -6.09 1.28 -15.21
C PHE A 59 -4.87 0.50 -15.69
N ASN A 60 -4.14 1.08 -16.67
CA ASN A 60 -2.95 0.48 -17.29
C ASN A 60 -1.63 0.95 -16.65
N GLN A 61 -1.69 1.84 -15.65
CA GLN A 61 -0.52 2.34 -14.95
C GLN A 61 0.18 1.20 -14.20
N LYS A 62 1.49 1.35 -14.03
CA LYS A 62 2.32 0.37 -13.31
C LYS A 62 2.69 0.93 -11.95
N HIS A 63 1.93 0.53 -10.93
CA HIS A 63 2.12 0.86 -9.54
C HIS A 63 2.10 -0.40 -8.68
N GLY A 64 2.78 -0.37 -7.54
CA GLY A 64 2.56 -1.38 -6.52
C GLY A 64 1.13 -1.30 -5.99
N VAL A 65 0.55 -2.44 -5.63
CA VAL A 65 -0.82 -2.53 -5.11
C VAL A 65 -0.85 -3.52 -3.96
N PHE A 66 -1.56 -3.18 -2.88
CA PHE A 66 -1.94 -4.13 -1.84
C PHE A 66 -3.45 -4.14 -1.70
N VAL A 67 -4.01 -5.31 -1.43
CA VAL A 67 -5.40 -5.47 -1.03
C VAL A 67 -5.43 -6.05 0.37
N THR A 68 -6.16 -5.37 1.27
CA THR A 68 -6.31 -5.78 2.65
C THR A 68 -7.77 -6.06 2.95
N ILE A 69 -8.03 -7.13 3.69
CA ILE A 69 -9.35 -7.53 4.17
C ILE A 69 -9.36 -7.34 5.68
N TYR A 70 -10.36 -6.65 6.18
CA TYR A 70 -10.60 -6.48 7.62
C TYR A 70 -11.96 -7.01 8.01
N HIS A 71 -12.06 -7.57 9.21
CA HIS A 71 -13.36 -7.86 9.82
C HIS A 71 -14.11 -6.58 10.18
N TYR A 72 -15.39 -6.52 9.85
CA TYR A 72 -16.27 -5.42 10.23
C TYR A 72 -17.13 -5.83 11.46
N PRO A 73 -17.34 -4.95 12.44
CA PRO A 73 -16.83 -3.57 12.53
C PRO A 73 -15.49 -3.44 13.27
N THR A 74 -14.85 -4.53 13.70
CA THR A 74 -13.69 -4.53 14.61
C THR A 74 -12.41 -3.98 13.97
N LYS A 75 -12.36 -3.93 12.62
CA LYS A 75 -11.16 -3.57 11.83
C LYS A 75 -9.94 -4.47 12.12
N THR A 76 -10.16 -5.69 12.61
CA THR A 76 -9.09 -6.68 12.75
C THR A 76 -8.65 -7.19 11.39
N LEU A 77 -7.35 -7.28 11.17
CA LEU A 77 -6.77 -7.80 9.94
C LEU A 77 -7.23 -9.23 9.69
N ARG A 78 -7.64 -9.54 8.44
CA ARG A 78 -8.07 -10.87 8.00
C ARG A 78 -7.29 -11.41 6.82
N GLY A 79 -6.65 -10.57 6.05
CA GLY A 79 -5.77 -10.93 4.95
C GLY A 79 -5.19 -9.69 4.30
N CYS A 80 -3.94 -9.78 3.84
CA CYS A 80 -3.28 -8.67 3.16
C CYS A 80 -2.18 -9.22 2.26
N ILE A 81 -2.40 -9.14 0.95
CA ILE A 81 -1.40 -9.52 -0.06
C ILE A 81 -1.28 -8.40 -1.09
N GLY A 82 -0.10 -8.28 -1.68
CA GLY A 82 0.12 -7.31 -2.73
C GLY A 82 1.45 -7.45 -3.45
N PHE A 83 1.64 -6.58 -4.41
CA PHE A 83 2.81 -6.47 -5.25
C PHE A 83 3.46 -5.11 -4.98
N PRO A 84 4.58 -5.05 -4.26
CA PRO A 84 5.22 -3.79 -3.87
C PRO A 84 5.80 -3.02 -5.05
N GLU A 85 6.11 -3.71 -6.14
CA GLU A 85 6.61 -3.12 -7.37
C GLU A 85 5.56 -3.20 -8.46
N GLY A 86 5.48 -2.16 -9.30
CA GLY A 86 4.57 -2.12 -10.44
C GLY A 86 5.02 -3.07 -11.57
N VAL A 87 5.09 -4.37 -11.26
CA VAL A 87 5.50 -5.42 -12.20
C VAL A 87 4.47 -5.66 -13.31
N GLY A 88 3.26 -5.16 -13.14
CA GLY A 88 2.14 -5.26 -14.06
C GLY A 88 1.25 -4.02 -14.03
N GLU A 89 0.19 -4.07 -14.81
CA GLU A 89 -0.86 -3.04 -14.82
C GLU A 89 -1.75 -3.17 -13.58
N ILE A 90 -2.14 -2.05 -12.97
CA ILE A 90 -2.99 -2.03 -11.76
C ILE A 90 -4.24 -2.91 -11.91
N LYS A 91 -4.92 -2.85 -13.05
CA LYS A 91 -6.13 -3.65 -13.29
C LYS A 91 -5.93 -5.16 -13.09
N LYS A 92 -4.72 -5.67 -13.37
CA LYS A 92 -4.35 -7.07 -13.12
C LYS A 92 -3.94 -7.29 -11.69
N LEU A 93 -3.02 -6.44 -11.21
CA LEU A 93 -2.45 -6.60 -9.87
C LEU A 93 -3.50 -6.48 -8.75
N VAL A 94 -4.50 -5.60 -8.89
CA VAL A 94 -5.56 -5.47 -7.89
C VAL A 94 -6.44 -6.71 -7.81
N VAL A 95 -6.75 -7.34 -8.95
CA VAL A 95 -7.55 -8.58 -9.01
C VAL A 95 -6.78 -9.75 -8.42
N GLU A 96 -5.52 -9.92 -8.80
CA GLU A 96 -4.64 -10.98 -8.28
C GLU A 96 -4.40 -10.81 -6.78
N ALA A 97 -4.07 -9.59 -6.32
CA ALA A 97 -3.86 -9.30 -4.92
C ALA A 97 -5.11 -9.53 -4.07
N ALA A 98 -6.29 -9.18 -4.59
CA ALA A 98 -7.57 -9.39 -3.91
C ALA A 98 -7.85 -10.87 -3.66
N ILE A 99 -7.71 -11.70 -4.68
CA ILE A 99 -7.92 -13.15 -4.57
C ILE A 99 -6.87 -13.74 -3.62
N ALA A 100 -5.58 -13.39 -3.79
CA ALA A 100 -4.51 -13.88 -2.94
C ALA A 100 -4.67 -13.45 -1.47
N ALA A 101 -5.16 -12.24 -1.19
CA ALA A 101 -5.45 -11.79 0.17
C ALA A 101 -6.56 -12.63 0.84
N ALA A 102 -7.51 -13.13 0.04
CA ALA A 102 -8.60 -13.98 0.54
C ALA A 102 -8.22 -15.45 0.67
N THR A 103 -7.21 -15.95 -0.08
CA THR A 103 -6.95 -17.39 -0.20
C THR A 103 -5.53 -17.83 0.15
N ASP A 104 -4.54 -16.96 -0.04
CA ASP A 104 -3.12 -17.33 -0.03
C ASP A 104 -2.30 -16.60 1.04
N ASP A 105 -2.93 -15.80 1.92
CA ASP A 105 -2.24 -15.19 3.04
C ASP A 105 -1.88 -16.29 4.07
N PRO A 106 -0.59 -16.59 4.28
CA PRO A 106 -0.17 -17.74 5.10
C PRO A 106 -0.53 -17.61 6.58
N ARG A 107 -0.97 -16.45 7.03
CA ARG A 107 -1.39 -16.19 8.42
C ARG A 107 -2.81 -16.66 8.70
N PHE A 108 -3.59 -16.93 7.67
CA PHE A 108 -5.03 -17.19 7.76
C PHE A 108 -5.44 -18.37 6.87
N VAL A 109 -6.56 -19.00 7.24
CA VAL A 109 -7.24 -19.95 6.34
C VAL A 109 -8.00 -19.17 5.26
N PRO A 110 -8.29 -19.76 4.08
CA PRO A 110 -9.08 -19.10 3.04
C PRO A 110 -10.40 -18.54 3.57
N VAL A 111 -10.75 -17.33 3.14
CA VAL A 111 -11.97 -16.62 3.58
C VAL A 111 -13.21 -17.37 3.07
N SER A 112 -14.17 -17.63 3.96
CA SER A 112 -15.47 -18.20 3.59
C SER A 112 -16.41 -17.11 3.05
N HIS A 113 -17.46 -17.54 2.30
CA HIS A 113 -18.48 -16.61 1.78
C HIS A 113 -19.16 -15.81 2.90
N LEU A 114 -19.59 -16.50 3.97
CA LEU A 114 -20.28 -15.86 5.10
C LEU A 114 -19.39 -14.84 5.82
N GLU A 115 -18.10 -15.15 5.98
CA GLU A 115 -17.13 -14.25 6.61
C GLU A 115 -16.88 -13.02 5.72
N PHE A 116 -16.81 -13.20 4.40
CA PHE A 116 -16.59 -12.10 3.46
C PHE A 116 -17.75 -11.10 3.40
N GLU A 117 -18.99 -11.56 3.65
CA GLU A 117 -20.17 -10.70 3.78
C GLU A 117 -20.01 -9.66 4.91
N HIS A 118 -19.23 -9.99 5.94
CA HIS A 118 -18.93 -9.15 7.10
C HIS A 118 -17.52 -8.57 7.08
N SER A 119 -16.93 -8.41 5.91
CA SER A 119 -15.59 -7.86 5.72
C SER A 119 -15.62 -6.56 4.94
N VAL A 120 -14.69 -5.66 5.24
CA VAL A 120 -14.42 -4.46 4.47
C VAL A 120 -13.07 -4.59 3.76
N LEU A 121 -12.97 -3.99 2.58
CA LEU A 121 -11.77 -4.00 1.76
C LEU A 121 -11.07 -2.66 1.75
N GLU A 122 -9.77 -2.75 1.65
CA GLU A 122 -8.88 -1.63 1.43
C GLU A 122 -7.96 -1.93 0.24
N VAL A 123 -7.78 -0.95 -0.64
CA VAL A 123 -6.81 -0.98 -1.74
C VAL A 123 -5.80 0.13 -1.51
N SER A 124 -4.53 -0.24 -1.38
CA SER A 124 -3.40 0.68 -1.28
C SER A 124 -2.63 0.70 -2.59
N ILE A 125 -2.51 1.87 -3.22
CA ILE A 125 -1.76 2.07 -4.46
C ILE A 125 -0.46 2.77 -4.11
N LEU A 126 0.68 2.16 -4.45
CA LEU A 126 2.00 2.65 -4.07
C LEU A 126 2.61 3.56 -5.14
N SER A 127 3.33 4.59 -4.69
CA SER A 127 4.19 5.37 -5.57
C SER A 127 5.42 4.58 -6.02
N LYS A 128 6.18 5.13 -6.93
CA LYS A 128 7.52 4.63 -7.24
C LYS A 128 8.44 4.74 -6.03
N LEU A 129 9.39 3.81 -5.94
CA LEU A 129 10.42 3.84 -4.92
C LEU A 129 11.37 5.02 -5.16
N GLU A 130 11.58 5.84 -4.13
CA GLU A 130 12.55 6.93 -4.11
C GLU A 130 13.70 6.55 -3.18
N ARG A 131 14.92 6.56 -3.71
CA ARG A 131 16.09 6.23 -2.89
C ARG A 131 16.35 7.30 -1.84
N ILE A 132 16.54 6.87 -0.58
CA ILE A 132 16.97 7.74 0.52
C ILE A 132 18.48 7.68 0.60
N ASN A 133 19.15 8.85 0.59
CA ASN A 133 20.59 8.96 0.69
C ASN A 133 20.97 9.92 1.83
N GLY A 134 22.16 9.69 2.41
CA GLY A 134 22.72 10.56 3.43
C GLY A 134 23.27 9.79 4.62
N ASN A 135 23.75 10.52 5.61
CA ASN A 135 24.10 9.95 6.91
C ASN A 135 22.84 9.70 7.76
N ALA A 136 23.00 9.03 8.90
CA ALA A 136 21.88 8.63 9.76
C ALA A 136 20.97 9.80 10.16
N GLU A 137 21.51 10.98 10.46
CA GLU A 137 20.72 12.16 10.81
C GLU A 137 19.93 12.73 9.63
N GLN A 138 20.49 12.66 8.43
CA GLN A 138 19.81 13.08 7.21
C GLN A 138 18.71 12.10 6.81
N ILE A 139 18.95 10.80 6.95
CA ILE A 139 17.95 9.74 6.67
C ILE A 139 16.73 9.89 7.59
N LYS A 140 16.94 10.03 8.91
CA LYS A 140 15.84 10.25 9.88
C LYS A 140 14.92 11.42 9.50
N LYS A 141 15.52 12.54 9.03
CA LYS A 141 14.77 13.74 8.65
C LYS A 141 13.98 13.59 7.36
N GLN A 142 14.33 12.65 6.48
CA GLN A 142 13.66 12.40 5.22
C GLN A 142 12.45 11.49 5.39
N VAL A 143 12.41 10.67 6.46
CA VAL A 143 11.31 9.72 6.71
C VAL A 143 10.23 10.39 7.56
N LYS A 144 8.99 10.35 7.06
CA LYS A 144 7.79 10.86 7.74
C LYS A 144 6.80 9.72 7.98
N VAL A 145 6.50 9.47 9.25
CA VAL A 145 5.47 8.51 9.69
C VAL A 145 4.11 8.96 9.18
N GLY A 146 3.28 8.03 8.73
CA GLY A 146 1.96 8.29 8.13
C GLY A 146 2.01 8.59 6.63
N ARG A 147 3.14 9.12 6.12
CA ARG A 147 3.33 9.40 4.70
C ARG A 147 4.14 8.33 3.99
N ASP A 148 5.29 7.98 4.57
CA ASP A 148 6.28 7.13 3.92
C ASP A 148 6.14 5.66 4.34
N GLY A 149 6.12 4.77 3.35
CA GLY A 149 6.54 3.40 3.49
C GLY A 149 8.03 3.27 3.25
N LEU A 150 8.64 2.20 3.74
CA LEU A 150 10.06 1.95 3.61
C LEU A 150 10.35 0.61 2.96
N VAL A 151 11.39 0.59 2.12
CA VAL A 151 12.02 -0.63 1.61
C VAL A 151 13.49 -0.58 1.93
N ILE A 152 14.04 -1.67 2.47
CA ILE A 152 15.47 -1.86 2.65
C ILE A 152 15.94 -3.09 1.90
N GLU A 153 17.09 -2.97 1.24
CA GLU A 153 17.72 -4.06 0.47
C GLU A 153 19.20 -4.16 0.84
N TYR A 154 19.65 -5.38 1.16
CA TYR A 154 21.04 -5.70 1.44
C TYR A 154 21.36 -7.13 1.00
N GLY A 155 22.09 -7.27 -0.10
CA GLY A 155 22.33 -8.58 -0.71
C GLY A 155 21.01 -9.22 -1.14
N TYR A 156 20.70 -10.38 -0.58
CA TYR A 156 19.44 -11.11 -0.81
C TYR A 156 18.33 -10.75 0.18
N HIS A 157 18.64 -9.93 1.18
CA HIS A 157 17.68 -9.49 2.19
C HIS A 157 16.88 -8.32 1.66
N LYS A 158 15.55 -8.43 1.74
CA LYS A 158 14.62 -7.36 1.38
C LYS A 158 13.49 -7.30 2.39
N GLY A 159 13.20 -6.12 2.88
CA GLY A 159 12.08 -5.85 3.78
C GLY A 159 11.28 -4.66 3.30
N LEU A 160 9.96 -4.72 3.44
CA LEU A 160 9.03 -3.65 3.15
C LEU A 160 8.05 -3.49 4.30
N LEU A 161 7.79 -2.23 4.66
CA LEU A 161 6.74 -1.83 5.59
C LEU A 161 5.92 -0.69 4.96
N LEU A 162 4.60 -0.85 4.96
CA LEU A 162 3.64 0.15 4.45
C LEU A 162 3.57 1.38 5.37
N PRO A 163 3.14 2.55 4.86
CA PRO A 163 3.02 3.78 5.66
C PRO A 163 2.09 3.67 6.86
N ILE A 164 1.07 2.82 6.81
CA ILE A 164 0.12 2.60 7.90
C ILE A 164 0.77 1.94 9.11
N VAL A 165 1.74 1.04 8.90
CA VAL A 165 2.32 0.21 9.96
C VAL A 165 2.89 1.04 11.11
N PRO A 166 3.78 2.04 10.89
CA PRO A 166 4.31 2.83 11.99
C PRO A 166 3.26 3.71 12.68
N VAL A 167 2.13 4.01 12.03
CA VAL A 167 0.99 4.72 12.64
C VAL A 167 0.27 3.81 13.64
N GLU A 168 -0.13 2.62 13.20
CA GLU A 168 -0.83 1.63 14.04
C GLU A 168 0.03 1.21 15.24
N GLU A 169 1.32 1.00 15.03
CA GLU A 169 2.28 0.59 16.06
C GLU A 169 2.82 1.76 16.90
N ARG A 170 2.45 2.99 16.56
CA ARG A 170 2.91 4.23 17.23
C ARG A 170 4.43 4.38 17.25
N TRP A 171 5.08 4.00 16.15
CA TRP A 171 6.53 4.10 16.05
C TRP A 171 6.98 5.50 15.67
N SER A 172 8.13 5.89 16.20
CA SER A 172 8.89 7.04 15.69
C SER A 172 9.62 6.68 14.40
N ALA A 173 10.05 7.68 13.62
CA ALA A 173 10.83 7.44 12.40
C ALA A 173 12.12 6.61 12.63
N PRO A 174 12.92 6.80 13.70
CA PRO A 174 14.05 5.91 14.01
C PRO A 174 13.61 4.46 14.25
N ARG A 175 12.51 4.25 14.99
CA ARG A 175 11.99 2.90 15.24
C ARG A 175 11.51 2.25 13.94
N PHE A 176 10.82 2.99 13.10
CA PHE A 176 10.37 2.51 11.80
C PHE A 176 11.53 2.06 10.90
N LEU A 177 12.64 2.82 10.89
CA LEU A 177 13.87 2.47 10.18
C LEU A 177 14.52 1.19 10.74
N ASP A 178 14.47 0.98 12.04
CA ASP A 178 14.96 -0.26 12.66
C ASP A 178 14.06 -1.45 12.31
N GLU A 179 12.73 -1.26 12.35
CA GLU A 179 11.77 -2.31 12.07
C GLU A 179 11.79 -2.77 10.61
N VAL A 180 12.05 -1.89 9.64
CA VAL A 180 12.21 -2.33 8.25
C VAL A 180 13.48 -3.19 8.08
N CYS A 181 14.55 -2.94 8.86
CA CYS A 181 15.72 -3.82 8.89
C CYS A 181 15.36 -5.19 9.46
N ILE A 182 14.68 -5.23 10.60
CA ILE A 182 14.23 -6.47 11.24
C ILE A 182 13.31 -7.26 10.29
N LYS A 183 12.40 -6.58 9.60
CA LYS A 183 11.51 -7.17 8.58
C LYS A 183 12.28 -7.83 7.43
N ALA A 184 13.44 -7.29 7.09
CA ALA A 184 14.35 -7.86 6.08
C ALA A 184 15.21 -9.02 6.62
N GLY A 185 15.09 -9.36 7.90
CA GLY A 185 15.99 -10.32 8.56
C GLY A 185 17.40 -9.77 8.83
N LEU A 186 17.54 -8.45 8.90
CA LEU A 186 18.78 -7.74 9.18
C LEU A 186 18.80 -7.25 10.63
N PRO A 187 20.00 -7.04 11.23
CA PRO A 187 20.10 -6.37 12.52
C PRO A 187 19.45 -4.98 12.46
N ALA A 188 18.80 -4.56 13.55
CA ALA A 188 18.40 -3.18 13.74
C ALA A 188 19.60 -2.23 13.48
N HIS A 189 19.32 -1.00 13.09
CA HIS A 189 20.35 0.02 12.76
C HIS A 189 21.20 -0.25 11.50
N THR A 190 20.97 -1.35 10.75
CA THR A 190 21.69 -1.61 9.48
C THR A 190 21.60 -0.41 8.52
N TRP A 191 20.48 0.31 8.53
CA TRP A 191 20.27 1.52 7.73
C TRP A 191 21.26 2.65 8.03
N MET A 192 21.95 2.65 9.21
CA MET A 192 22.89 3.69 9.61
C MET A 192 24.26 3.56 8.94
N HIS A 193 24.60 2.36 8.47
CA HIS A 193 25.97 2.03 8.03
C HIS A 193 26.23 2.32 6.55
N GLY A 194 25.22 2.76 5.79
CA GLY A 194 25.36 3.07 4.36
C GLY A 194 25.64 1.88 3.44
N THR A 195 25.58 0.66 3.98
CA THR A 195 25.81 -0.59 3.22
C THR A 195 24.54 -1.14 2.58
N ALA A 196 23.38 -0.83 3.15
CA ALA A 196 22.08 -1.17 2.62
C ALA A 196 21.51 -0.06 1.72
N SER A 197 20.75 -0.44 0.70
CA SER A 197 19.95 0.50 -0.07
C SER A 197 18.62 0.72 0.63
N LEU A 198 18.29 1.96 0.91
CA LEU A 198 17.04 2.35 1.56
C LEU A 198 16.20 3.18 0.59
N TYR A 199 14.91 2.87 0.52
CA TYR A 199 13.94 3.56 -0.32
C TYR A 199 12.71 3.93 0.50
N ARG A 200 12.03 5.00 0.09
CA ARG A 200 10.70 5.36 0.55
C ARG A 200 9.73 5.34 -0.61
N PHE A 201 8.46 5.23 -0.27
CA PHE A 201 7.32 5.38 -1.17
C PHE A 201 6.13 5.94 -0.39
N SER A 202 5.18 6.54 -1.07
CA SER A 202 3.88 6.89 -0.50
C SER A 202 2.81 5.92 -0.96
N SER A 203 1.65 5.93 -0.31
CA SER A 203 0.47 5.19 -0.76
C SER A 203 -0.77 6.08 -0.75
N GLN A 204 -1.64 5.92 -1.77
CA GLN A 204 -3.04 6.31 -1.68
C GLN A 204 -3.85 5.11 -1.24
N VAL A 205 -4.70 5.31 -0.26
CA VAL A 205 -5.45 4.24 0.39
C VAL A 205 -6.94 4.52 0.24
N PHE A 206 -7.67 3.56 -0.33
CA PHE A 206 -9.11 3.61 -0.51
C PHE A 206 -9.75 2.45 0.24
N ARG A 207 -10.71 2.74 1.13
CA ARG A 207 -11.31 1.76 2.04
C ARG A 207 -12.83 1.83 2.02
N GLU A 208 -13.49 0.68 2.08
CA GLU A 208 -14.91 0.60 2.39
C GLU A 208 -15.16 0.99 3.86
N VAL A 209 -16.15 1.85 4.08
CA VAL A 209 -16.56 2.25 5.44
C VAL A 209 -17.33 1.14 6.14
N GLU A 210 -18.12 0.41 5.38
CA GLU A 210 -18.91 -0.76 5.78
C GLU A 210 -18.95 -1.77 4.62
N PRO A 211 -19.29 -3.03 4.85
CA PRO A 211 -19.33 -4.04 3.80
C PRO A 211 -20.21 -3.62 2.63
N ARG A 212 -19.65 -3.57 1.41
CA ARG A 212 -20.31 -3.09 0.17
C ARG A 212 -20.82 -1.65 0.23
N GLY A 213 -20.39 -0.88 1.22
CA GLY A 213 -20.79 0.49 1.43
C GLY A 213 -20.01 1.51 0.60
N ARG A 214 -20.09 2.77 1.02
CA ARG A 214 -19.31 3.84 0.42
C ARG A 214 -17.81 3.59 0.64
N VAL A 215 -17.01 4.07 -0.30
CA VAL A 215 -15.54 4.09 -0.19
C VAL A 215 -15.08 5.49 0.19
N GLU A 216 -14.05 5.57 0.99
CA GLU A 216 -13.36 6.80 1.35
C GLU A 216 -11.87 6.68 1.05
N GLU A 217 -11.22 7.81 0.79
CA GLU A 217 -9.76 7.90 0.80
C GLU A 217 -9.30 8.09 2.25
N VAL A 218 -8.35 7.27 2.68
CA VAL A 218 -7.83 7.28 4.05
C VAL A 218 -6.62 8.19 4.11
N ASN A 219 -6.69 9.26 4.89
CA ASN A 219 -5.53 10.09 5.20
C ASN A 219 -4.74 9.49 6.37
N LEU A 220 -3.63 8.84 6.06
CA LEU A 220 -2.80 8.16 7.07
C LEU A 220 -2.06 9.14 8.01
N GLU A 221 -1.91 10.41 7.62
CA GLU A 221 -1.28 11.44 8.47
C GLU A 221 -2.25 11.95 9.58
N GLU A 222 -3.55 11.63 9.45
CA GLU A 222 -4.59 12.05 10.41
C GLU A 222 -5.03 10.93 11.37
N LEU A 223 -4.44 9.73 11.23
CA LEU A 223 -4.69 8.58 12.11
C LEU A 223 -3.71 8.57 13.30
#